data_3f1a448d82e8f22bcbbd61f13a018fba
#
_entry.id   3f1a448d82e8f22bcbbd61f13a018fba
#
_cell.length_a   1.000
_cell.length_b   1.000
_cell.length_c   1.000
_cell.angle_alpha   90.00
_cell.angle_beta   90.00
_cell.angle_gamma   90.00
#
_symmetry.space_group_name_H-M   'P 1'
#
loop_
_entity.id
_entity.type
_entity.pdbx_description
1 polymer ?
#
loop_
_entity_poly.entity_id
_entity_poly.type
_entity_poly.pdbx_seq_one_letter_code
_entity_poly.pdbx_strand_id
1 'polypeptide(L)'
;MCIRDRYKSAAEPYFREDMSLEDKEARLEYLSAWWGAYTSRIEAARALEPGSIDQDLTNMKAVLEESKGNLGQVALKMGLVDQLVTEEEMRDHLIDLIGSEEDETRYTGVGYEAYLAEQMTFEESDADAKVAVITATGGIVDGYAGPGQIGSLSLVERIHQAVEDDAVKAIVLRVNSGGGSKTASEIIRQSLLAVQADDIPVVASFGGVAASGGYWISASADKIFAANTTITGSIGIFGVIPTFEKTLDRYGITTDGVSTTPLAGAASIERGISPAFAELIQANIEAGYLQFIEMVAESRGMSVEAVDNIAQGRVWTGAAAKEIGLVDEIGELQAAIDAAAELAELTDFDVWHVEPERSTQEQIIEAVSYTTSPSPRDLSTSRMPSSA
;
A
#
# COMPACT_ATOMS: atom_id res chain seq x y z
N MET A 1 19.36 9.10 -18.00
CA MET A 1 18.40 9.13 -16.91
C MET A 1 18.06 10.57 -16.59
N CYS A 2 16.79 10.91 -16.55
CA CYS A 2 16.32 12.26 -16.26
C CYS A 2 15.70 12.25 -14.85
N ILE A 3 16.40 12.84 -13.88
CA ILE A 3 15.95 13.02 -12.49
C ILE A 3 16.12 14.50 -12.17
N ARG A 4 15.09 15.07 -11.56
CA ARG A 4 15.15 16.40 -10.96
C ARG A 4 15.22 16.33 -9.44
N ASP A 5 14.56 15.32 -8.87
CA ASP A 5 14.18 15.27 -7.47
C ASP A 5 15.26 14.63 -6.60
N ARG A 6 15.64 15.29 -5.49
CA ARG A 6 16.72 14.88 -4.59
C ARG A 6 16.47 13.54 -3.91
N TYR A 7 15.20 13.24 -3.58
CA TYR A 7 14.81 12.07 -2.79
C TYR A 7 14.19 10.94 -3.62
N LYS A 8 14.11 11.06 -4.96
CA LYS A 8 13.65 9.97 -5.83
C LYS A 8 14.73 8.92 -6.06
N SER A 9 15.05 8.19 -5.00
CA SER A 9 16.14 7.22 -4.95
C SER A 9 15.88 5.89 -5.69
N ALA A 10 14.67 5.65 -6.18
CA ALA A 10 14.31 4.41 -6.88
C ALA A 10 15.22 4.09 -8.09
N ALA A 11 15.86 5.09 -8.69
CA ALA A 11 16.76 4.94 -9.81
C ALA A 11 18.24 4.83 -9.41
N GLU A 12 18.62 5.13 -8.17
CA GLU A 12 20.01 5.13 -7.70
C GLU A 12 20.76 3.81 -7.95
N PRO A 13 20.13 2.61 -7.79
CA PRO A 13 20.83 1.35 -8.08
C PRO A 13 21.35 1.19 -9.51
N TYR A 14 20.88 2.01 -10.45
CA TYR A 14 21.33 1.95 -11.84
C TYR A 14 22.57 2.80 -12.13
N PHE A 15 23.00 3.67 -11.20
CA PHE A 15 24.10 4.61 -11.44
C PHE A 15 24.98 4.94 -10.23
N ARG A 16 24.63 4.40 -9.05
CA ARG A 16 25.41 4.53 -7.81
C ARG A 16 25.74 3.15 -7.25
N GLU A 17 26.85 3.08 -6.55
CA GLU A 17 27.26 1.90 -5.78
C GLU A 17 26.88 2.02 -4.30
N ASP A 18 26.45 3.21 -3.88
CA ASP A 18 26.05 3.54 -2.51
C ASP A 18 24.72 4.31 -2.50
N MET A 19 24.11 4.38 -1.34
CA MET A 19 22.90 5.17 -1.09
C MET A 19 23.28 6.65 -0.90
N SER A 20 22.52 7.57 -1.50
CA SER A 20 22.68 9.02 -1.28
C SER A 20 22.46 9.41 0.18
N LEU A 21 22.94 10.59 0.56
CA LEU A 21 22.71 11.11 1.91
C LEU A 21 21.22 11.41 2.13
N GLU A 22 20.56 11.93 1.12
CA GLU A 22 19.13 12.23 1.10
C GLU A 22 18.28 10.96 1.26
N ASP A 23 18.63 9.87 0.55
CA ASP A 23 17.93 8.59 0.68
C ASP A 23 18.16 7.96 2.07
N LYS A 24 19.39 8.03 2.59
CA LYS A 24 19.70 7.58 3.96
C LYS A 24 18.88 8.32 5.01
N GLU A 25 18.81 9.65 4.89
CA GLU A 25 18.03 10.49 5.80
C GLU A 25 16.54 10.11 5.78
N ALA A 26 15.92 10.08 4.60
CA ALA A 26 14.51 9.75 4.45
C ALA A 26 14.20 8.34 4.94
N ARG A 27 15.05 7.36 4.62
CA ARG A 27 14.85 5.97 5.09
C ARG A 27 15.01 5.82 6.59
N LEU A 28 16.01 6.48 7.16
CA LEU A 28 16.23 6.40 8.61
C LEU A 28 15.04 6.96 9.38
N GLU A 29 14.44 8.04 8.89
CA GLU A 29 13.26 8.65 9.51
C GLU A 29 12.08 7.67 9.57
N TYR A 30 11.63 7.13 8.44
CA TYR A 30 10.47 6.24 8.46
C TYR A 30 10.76 4.87 9.09
N LEU A 31 11.98 4.32 8.94
CA LEU A 31 12.37 3.07 9.59
C LEU A 31 12.43 3.22 11.11
N SER A 32 12.93 4.37 11.59
CA SER A 32 12.94 4.66 13.04
C SER A 32 11.52 4.82 13.58
N ALA A 33 10.63 5.46 12.84
CA ALA A 33 9.23 5.59 13.21
C ALA A 33 8.52 4.22 13.26
N TRP A 34 8.75 3.36 12.26
CA TRP A 34 8.21 2.00 12.23
C TRP A 34 8.75 1.15 13.37
N TRP A 35 10.06 1.19 13.58
CA TRP A 35 10.71 0.46 14.65
C TRP A 35 10.18 0.89 16.02
N GLY A 36 10.12 2.20 16.27
CA GLY A 36 9.57 2.73 17.52
C GLY A 36 8.10 2.37 17.74
N ALA A 37 7.27 2.41 16.68
CA ALA A 37 5.87 1.97 16.76
C ALA A 37 5.74 0.47 17.06
N TYR A 38 6.62 -0.36 16.50
CA TYR A 38 6.65 -1.80 16.72
C TYR A 38 7.09 -2.15 18.14
N THR A 39 8.25 -1.62 18.58
CA THR A 39 8.82 -1.93 19.90
C THR A 39 7.94 -1.42 21.03
N SER A 40 7.46 -0.18 20.96
CA SER A 40 6.61 0.41 22.00
C SER A 40 5.28 -0.35 22.18
N ARG A 41 4.69 -0.88 21.12
CA ARG A 41 3.47 -1.71 21.22
C ARG A 41 3.76 -3.05 21.92
N ILE A 42 4.89 -3.69 21.59
CA ILE A 42 5.29 -4.94 22.27
C ILE A 42 5.60 -4.67 23.72
N GLU A 43 6.40 -3.64 24.03
CA GLU A 43 6.76 -3.26 25.39
C GLU A 43 5.52 -2.97 26.23
N ALA A 44 4.57 -2.21 25.70
CA ALA A 44 3.30 -1.96 26.38
C ALA A 44 2.45 -3.23 26.58
N ALA A 45 2.32 -4.06 25.55
CA ALA A 45 1.52 -5.29 25.61
C ALA A 45 2.13 -6.34 26.56
N ARG A 46 3.46 -6.35 26.68
CA ARG A 46 4.21 -7.28 27.53
C ARG A 46 4.57 -6.69 28.89
N ALA A 47 4.12 -5.46 29.23
CA ALA A 47 4.46 -4.73 30.44
C ALA A 47 5.99 -4.64 30.67
N LEU A 48 6.75 -4.45 29.58
CA LEU A 48 8.19 -4.24 29.63
C LEU A 48 8.51 -2.75 29.83
N GLU A 49 9.70 -2.46 30.33
CA GLU A 49 10.17 -1.07 30.43
C GLU A 49 10.36 -0.47 29.03
N PRO A 50 9.93 0.77 28.79
CA PRO A 50 10.13 1.44 27.52
C PRO A 50 11.61 1.48 27.10
N GLY A 51 11.92 1.03 25.88
CA GLY A 51 13.28 0.95 25.33
C GLY A 51 14.07 -0.30 25.76
N SER A 52 13.47 -1.22 26.51
CA SER A 52 14.14 -2.46 26.94
C SER A 52 14.52 -3.36 25.76
N ILE A 53 13.68 -3.42 24.72
CA ILE A 53 13.98 -4.21 23.51
C ILE A 53 15.24 -3.67 22.82
N ASP A 54 15.37 -2.37 22.64
CA ASP A 54 16.57 -1.75 22.04
C ASP A 54 17.82 -1.95 22.89
N GLN A 55 17.66 -1.90 24.21
CA GLN A 55 18.77 -2.17 25.14
C GLN A 55 19.24 -3.62 25.04
N ASP A 56 18.32 -4.57 25.01
CA ASP A 56 18.64 -6.00 24.88
C ASP A 56 19.27 -6.31 23.52
N LEU A 57 18.78 -5.71 22.44
CA LEU A 57 19.38 -5.83 21.10
C LEU A 57 20.81 -5.26 21.07
N THR A 58 21.06 -4.14 21.73
CA THR A 58 22.40 -3.55 21.84
C THR A 58 23.36 -4.49 22.58
N ASN A 59 22.83 -5.19 23.61
CA ASN A 59 23.58 -6.13 24.44
C ASN A 59 23.41 -7.59 24.02
N MET A 60 22.87 -7.86 22.83
CA MET A 60 22.44 -9.18 22.36
C MET A 60 23.52 -10.25 22.51
N LYS A 61 24.80 -9.91 22.33
CA LYS A 61 25.91 -10.87 22.54
C LYS A 61 25.95 -11.38 23.97
N ALA A 62 25.82 -10.50 24.96
CA ALA A 62 25.84 -10.89 26.38
C ALA A 62 24.58 -11.70 26.74
N VAL A 63 23.40 -11.29 26.25
CA VAL A 63 22.12 -12.00 26.44
C VAL A 63 22.21 -13.42 25.87
N LEU A 64 22.82 -13.58 24.69
CA LEU A 64 22.99 -14.87 24.05
C LEU A 64 24.01 -15.77 24.79
N GLU A 65 25.12 -15.22 25.26
CA GLU A 65 26.13 -15.94 26.04
C GLU A 65 25.54 -16.45 27.38
N GLU A 66 24.80 -15.62 28.10
CA GLU A 66 24.10 -15.99 29.33
C GLU A 66 23.02 -17.07 29.10
N SER A 67 22.36 -17.01 27.92
CA SER A 67 21.37 -18.00 27.48
C SER A 67 22.01 -19.26 26.85
N LYS A 68 23.33 -19.38 26.90
CA LYS A 68 24.11 -20.50 26.32
C LYS A 68 23.79 -20.79 24.85
N GLY A 69 23.51 -19.74 24.07
CA GLY A 69 23.16 -19.84 22.66
C GLY A 69 21.73 -20.30 22.37
N ASN A 70 20.88 -20.47 23.38
CA ASN A 70 19.49 -20.89 23.21
C ASN A 70 18.59 -19.68 22.98
N LEU A 71 18.07 -19.52 21.75
CA LEU A 71 17.22 -18.40 21.36
C LEU A 71 15.86 -18.39 22.09
N GLY A 72 15.31 -19.54 22.48
CA GLY A 72 14.10 -19.61 23.31
C GLY A 72 14.34 -18.98 24.69
N GLN A 73 15.50 -19.30 25.31
CA GLN A 73 15.89 -18.68 26.59
C GLN A 73 16.16 -17.19 26.45
N VAL A 74 16.66 -16.72 25.29
CA VAL A 74 16.77 -15.29 24.98
C VAL A 74 15.40 -14.64 24.97
N ALA A 75 14.42 -15.21 24.24
CA ALA A 75 13.06 -14.68 24.17
C ALA A 75 12.38 -14.65 25.56
N LEU A 76 12.57 -15.67 26.36
CA LEU A 76 12.05 -15.74 27.74
C LEU A 76 12.68 -14.64 28.61
N LYS A 77 14.02 -14.47 28.53
CA LYS A 77 14.75 -13.46 29.29
C LYS A 77 14.37 -12.04 28.92
N MET A 78 14.15 -11.79 27.62
CA MET A 78 13.65 -10.51 27.11
C MET A 78 12.17 -10.26 27.44
N GLY A 79 11.46 -11.20 28.05
CA GLY A 79 10.04 -11.09 28.35
C GLY A 79 9.11 -11.16 27.12
N LEU A 80 9.64 -11.61 25.98
CA LEU A 80 8.87 -11.70 24.73
C LEU A 80 7.91 -12.90 24.71
N VAL A 81 8.21 -13.94 25.49
CA VAL A 81 7.37 -15.13 25.69
C VAL A 81 7.25 -15.43 27.18
N ASP A 82 6.18 -16.12 27.59
CA ASP A 82 5.88 -16.42 28.97
C ASP A 82 6.53 -17.74 29.42
N GLN A 83 6.61 -18.72 28.54
CA GLN A 83 7.12 -20.06 28.80
C GLN A 83 7.77 -20.67 27.56
N LEU A 84 8.62 -21.65 27.79
CA LEU A 84 9.14 -22.53 26.74
C LEU A 84 8.53 -23.90 26.96
N VAL A 85 7.67 -24.30 26.04
CA VAL A 85 6.94 -25.56 26.10
C VAL A 85 7.10 -26.32 24.78
N THR A 86 6.95 -27.64 24.84
CA THR A 86 6.85 -28.47 23.66
C THR A 86 5.46 -28.32 23.01
N GLU A 87 5.30 -28.80 21.80
CA GLU A 87 3.99 -28.84 21.14
C GLU A 87 2.97 -29.68 21.92
N GLU A 88 3.42 -30.78 22.53
CA GLU A 88 2.59 -31.64 23.35
C GLU A 88 2.12 -30.92 24.62
N GLU A 89 3.02 -30.28 25.34
CA GLU A 89 2.68 -29.50 26.55
C GLU A 89 1.74 -28.33 26.21
N MET A 90 1.91 -27.68 25.04
CA MET A 90 1.00 -26.63 24.58
C MET A 90 -0.40 -27.20 24.28
N ARG A 91 -0.48 -28.35 23.62
CA ARG A 91 -1.75 -29.02 23.35
C ARG A 91 -2.48 -29.37 24.63
N ASP A 92 -1.76 -29.98 25.59
CA ASP A 92 -2.33 -30.35 26.87
C ASP A 92 -2.83 -29.12 27.64
N HIS A 93 -2.06 -28.02 27.61
CA HIS A 93 -2.47 -26.75 28.22
C HIS A 93 -3.75 -26.17 27.54
N LEU A 94 -3.87 -26.27 26.22
CA LEU A 94 -5.08 -25.84 25.51
C LEU A 94 -6.28 -26.75 25.82
N ILE A 95 -6.08 -28.06 25.93
CA ILE A 95 -7.13 -29.00 26.37
C ILE A 95 -7.63 -28.63 27.78
N ASP A 96 -6.72 -28.35 28.70
CA ASP A 96 -7.07 -27.93 30.06
C ASP A 96 -7.84 -26.62 30.10
N LEU A 97 -7.51 -25.67 29.20
CA LEU A 97 -8.11 -24.34 29.13
C LEU A 97 -9.50 -24.31 28.49
N ILE A 98 -9.69 -25.01 27.39
CA ILE A 98 -10.88 -24.88 26.52
C ILE A 98 -11.61 -26.21 26.29
N GLY A 99 -11.12 -27.31 26.84
CA GLY A 99 -11.68 -28.66 26.65
C GLY A 99 -11.15 -29.39 25.43
N SER A 100 -11.45 -30.67 25.39
CA SER A 100 -11.05 -31.59 24.29
C SER A 100 -12.23 -31.97 23.40
N GLU A 101 -11.92 -32.41 22.18
CA GLU A 101 -12.84 -33.12 21.31
C GLU A 101 -13.16 -34.54 21.88
N GLU A 102 -14.11 -35.25 21.28
CA GLU A 102 -14.55 -36.56 21.77
C GLU A 102 -13.42 -37.61 21.89
N ASP A 103 -12.35 -37.47 21.12
CA ASP A 103 -11.20 -38.39 21.13
C ASP A 103 -10.11 -38.03 22.15
N GLU A 104 -10.30 -36.93 22.92
CA GLU A 104 -9.37 -36.40 23.92
C GLU A 104 -7.95 -36.08 23.40
N THR A 105 -7.72 -36.14 22.10
CA THR A 105 -6.39 -35.92 21.49
C THR A 105 -6.20 -34.51 20.96
N ARG A 106 -7.29 -33.75 20.81
CA ARG A 106 -7.31 -32.39 20.28
C ARG A 106 -8.08 -31.48 21.20
N TYR A 107 -7.65 -30.24 21.28
CA TYR A 107 -8.44 -29.18 21.94
C TYR A 107 -9.62 -28.76 21.07
N THR A 108 -10.70 -28.35 21.72
CA THR A 108 -11.90 -27.82 21.04
C THR A 108 -11.57 -26.49 20.36
N GLY A 109 -11.81 -26.40 19.09
CA GLY A 109 -11.51 -25.18 18.32
C GLY A 109 -12.35 -25.06 17.05
N VAL A 110 -12.47 -23.85 16.56
CA VAL A 110 -13.09 -23.55 15.26
C VAL A 110 -12.03 -23.01 14.31
N GLY A 111 -12.04 -23.47 13.07
CA GLY A 111 -11.14 -22.96 12.03
C GLY A 111 -11.42 -21.47 11.77
N TYR A 112 -10.37 -20.71 11.49
CA TYR A 112 -10.45 -19.26 11.23
C TYR A 112 -11.48 -18.91 10.15
N GLU A 113 -11.51 -19.67 9.05
CA GLU A 113 -12.44 -19.43 7.94
C GLU A 113 -13.91 -19.62 8.37
N ALA A 114 -14.20 -20.68 9.15
CA ALA A 114 -15.53 -20.93 9.67
C ALA A 114 -15.95 -19.87 10.70
N TYR A 115 -15.03 -19.43 11.55
CA TYR A 115 -15.27 -18.34 12.49
C TYR A 115 -15.57 -17.03 11.75
N LEU A 116 -14.77 -16.71 10.73
CA LEU A 116 -14.95 -15.51 9.92
C LEU A 116 -16.29 -15.52 9.18
N ALA A 117 -16.67 -16.65 8.58
CA ALA A 117 -17.94 -16.79 7.89
C ALA A 117 -19.16 -16.56 8.81
N GLU A 118 -19.06 -17.01 10.07
CA GLU A 118 -20.10 -16.77 11.08
C GLU A 118 -20.14 -15.30 11.53
N GLN A 119 -18.98 -14.65 11.65
CA GLN A 119 -18.90 -13.23 12.03
C GLN A 119 -19.30 -12.29 10.88
N MET A 120 -19.16 -12.73 9.64
CA MET A 120 -19.52 -11.99 8.44
C MET A 120 -20.97 -12.22 8.00
N THR A 121 -21.87 -12.67 8.89
CA THR A 121 -23.31 -12.60 8.61
C THR A 121 -23.67 -11.12 8.49
N PHE A 122 -23.73 -10.65 7.24
CA PHE A 122 -24.19 -9.30 6.94
C PHE A 122 -25.67 -9.21 7.37
N GLU A 123 -25.98 -8.42 8.36
CA GLU A 123 -27.33 -7.93 8.53
C GLU A 123 -27.62 -7.07 7.29
N GLU A 124 -28.63 -7.44 6.51
CA GLU A 124 -29.15 -6.55 5.49
C GLU A 124 -29.63 -5.29 6.21
N SER A 125 -28.90 -4.20 6.01
CA SER A 125 -29.34 -2.91 6.52
C SER A 125 -30.39 -2.34 5.56
N ASP A 126 -31.40 -1.73 6.14
CA ASP A 126 -32.47 -1.03 5.40
C ASP A 126 -32.13 0.48 5.22
N ALA A 127 -30.87 0.88 5.35
CA ALA A 127 -30.50 2.29 5.22
C ALA A 127 -30.70 2.80 3.78
N ASP A 128 -31.36 3.96 3.66
CA ASP A 128 -31.60 4.61 2.36
C ASP A 128 -30.38 5.29 1.76
N ALA A 129 -29.29 5.39 2.52
CA ALA A 129 -28.05 6.07 2.12
C ALA A 129 -26.84 5.13 2.24
N LYS A 130 -25.85 5.36 1.37
CA LYS A 130 -24.62 4.58 1.34
C LYS A 130 -23.36 5.46 1.32
N VAL A 131 -22.32 4.97 2.00
CA VAL A 131 -20.92 5.41 1.79
C VAL A 131 -20.21 4.37 0.93
N ALA A 132 -19.81 4.74 -0.29
CA ALA A 132 -19.13 3.84 -1.20
C ALA A 132 -17.62 3.81 -0.89
N VAL A 133 -17.08 2.62 -0.64
CA VAL A 133 -15.62 2.42 -0.43
C VAL A 133 -15.03 1.83 -1.70
N ILE A 134 -14.15 2.61 -2.36
CA ILE A 134 -13.45 2.21 -3.58
C ILE A 134 -11.99 1.94 -3.24
N THR A 135 -11.55 0.69 -3.41
CA THR A 135 -10.16 0.30 -3.11
C THR A 135 -9.25 0.44 -4.31
N ALA A 136 -8.16 1.22 -4.15
CA ALA A 136 -7.10 1.44 -5.13
C ALA A 136 -5.78 0.83 -4.61
N THR A 137 -5.47 -0.41 -5.02
CA THR A 137 -4.29 -1.15 -4.54
C THR A 137 -3.38 -1.55 -5.69
N GLY A 138 -2.07 -1.27 -5.54
CA GLY A 138 -1.02 -1.63 -6.51
C GLY A 138 -0.45 -0.46 -7.29
N GLY A 139 0.28 -0.74 -8.37
CA GLY A 139 0.85 0.28 -9.25
C GLY A 139 -0.19 0.90 -10.16
N ILE A 140 -0.11 2.22 -10.37
CA ILE A 140 -1.04 2.95 -11.24
C ILE A 140 -0.55 2.87 -12.70
N VAL A 141 -1.43 2.38 -13.58
CA VAL A 141 -1.13 2.18 -15.00
C VAL A 141 -2.23 2.78 -15.89
N ASP A 142 -1.88 3.07 -17.15
CA ASP A 142 -2.82 3.60 -18.11
C ASP A 142 -3.81 2.53 -18.59
N GLY A 143 -5.06 2.90 -18.79
CA GLY A 143 -6.11 2.04 -19.32
C GLY A 143 -6.68 1.07 -18.28
N TYR A 144 -7.04 -0.13 -18.74
CA TYR A 144 -7.58 -1.21 -17.92
C TYR A 144 -6.46 -2.04 -17.30
N ALA A 145 -6.68 -2.52 -16.07
CA ALA A 145 -5.74 -3.40 -15.39
C ALA A 145 -6.48 -4.45 -14.57
N GLY A 146 -5.83 -5.61 -14.42
CA GLY A 146 -6.30 -6.69 -13.57
C GLY A 146 -5.92 -6.52 -12.09
N PRO A 147 -6.23 -7.51 -11.25
CA PRO A 147 -5.91 -7.50 -9.82
C PRO A 147 -4.44 -7.20 -9.53
N GLY A 148 -4.17 -6.40 -8.49
CA GLY A 148 -2.82 -6.00 -8.08
C GLY A 148 -2.27 -4.77 -8.82
N GLN A 149 -3.04 -4.18 -9.72
CA GLN A 149 -2.75 -2.91 -10.36
C GLN A 149 -3.97 -1.99 -10.36
N ILE A 150 -3.73 -0.68 -10.49
CA ILE A 150 -4.77 0.34 -10.60
C ILE A 150 -4.77 0.84 -12.04
N GLY A 151 -5.66 0.29 -12.87
CA GLY A 151 -5.90 0.85 -14.20
C GLY A 151 -6.71 2.13 -14.11
N SER A 152 -6.29 3.18 -14.83
CA SER A 152 -7.02 4.45 -14.81
C SER A 152 -8.49 4.30 -15.23
N LEU A 153 -8.75 3.55 -16.28
CA LEU A 153 -10.12 3.31 -16.75
C LEU A 153 -10.88 2.37 -15.82
N SER A 154 -10.23 1.32 -15.29
CA SER A 154 -10.87 0.39 -14.35
C SER A 154 -11.28 1.10 -13.04
N LEU A 155 -10.51 2.08 -12.56
CA LEU A 155 -10.87 2.82 -11.35
C LEU A 155 -11.96 3.86 -11.63
N VAL A 156 -11.89 4.53 -12.78
CA VAL A 156 -12.93 5.49 -13.22
C VAL A 156 -14.27 4.78 -13.41
N GLU A 157 -14.31 3.58 -13.96
CA GLU A 157 -15.56 2.79 -14.05
C GLU A 157 -16.16 2.50 -12.68
N ARG A 158 -15.33 2.12 -11.69
CA ARG A 158 -15.81 1.91 -10.32
C ARG A 158 -16.31 3.20 -9.66
N ILE A 159 -15.68 4.34 -9.94
CA ILE A 159 -16.16 5.64 -9.47
C ILE A 159 -17.51 5.94 -10.10
N HIS A 160 -17.68 5.74 -11.41
CA HIS A 160 -18.96 5.93 -12.08
C HIS A 160 -20.05 4.97 -11.57
N GLN A 161 -19.71 3.67 -11.41
CA GLN A 161 -20.62 2.68 -10.81
C GLN A 161 -21.12 3.12 -9.42
N ALA A 162 -20.24 3.72 -8.61
CA ALA A 162 -20.61 4.22 -7.31
C ALA A 162 -21.62 5.37 -7.38
N VAL A 163 -21.41 6.33 -8.27
CA VAL A 163 -22.30 7.51 -8.38
C VAL A 163 -23.56 7.27 -9.21
N GLU A 164 -23.65 6.17 -9.97
CA GLU A 164 -24.88 5.74 -10.63
C GLU A 164 -25.95 5.23 -9.65
N ASP A 165 -25.54 4.84 -8.44
CA ASP A 165 -26.48 4.50 -7.36
C ASP A 165 -26.87 5.77 -6.59
N ASP A 166 -28.11 6.22 -6.76
CA ASP A 166 -28.66 7.41 -6.09
C ASP A 166 -28.60 7.33 -4.55
N ALA A 167 -28.43 6.14 -3.96
CA ALA A 167 -28.25 5.94 -2.53
C ALA A 167 -26.84 6.36 -2.06
N VAL A 168 -25.85 6.38 -2.92
CA VAL A 168 -24.48 6.80 -2.57
C VAL A 168 -24.44 8.30 -2.34
N LYS A 169 -24.01 8.70 -1.14
CA LYS A 169 -23.93 10.10 -0.70
C LYS A 169 -22.49 10.56 -0.42
N ALA A 170 -21.55 9.63 -0.30
CA ALA A 170 -20.13 9.92 -0.10
C ALA A 170 -19.27 8.80 -0.66
N ILE A 171 -18.03 9.11 -1.03
CA ILE A 171 -17.03 8.15 -1.47
C ILE A 171 -15.84 8.16 -0.51
N VAL A 172 -15.38 6.97 -0.13
CA VAL A 172 -14.08 6.76 0.52
C VAL A 172 -13.14 6.08 -0.48
N LEU A 173 -12.09 6.78 -0.89
CA LEU A 173 -11.02 6.21 -1.71
C LEU A 173 -9.97 5.56 -0.80
N ARG A 174 -9.98 4.23 -0.69
CA ARG A 174 -8.96 3.47 0.07
C ARG A 174 -7.73 3.22 -0.80
N VAL A 175 -6.61 3.90 -0.50
CA VAL A 175 -5.39 3.88 -1.32
C VAL A 175 -4.29 3.07 -0.66
N ASN A 176 -3.76 2.08 -1.38
CA ASN A 176 -2.54 1.35 -1.01
C ASN A 176 -1.62 1.23 -2.25
N SER A 177 -0.94 2.33 -2.60
CA SER A 177 -0.20 2.50 -3.85
C SER A 177 1.08 3.32 -3.67
N GLY A 178 2.18 2.82 -4.22
CA GLY A 178 3.42 3.58 -4.37
C GLY A 178 3.42 4.57 -5.55
N GLY A 179 2.32 4.63 -6.31
CA GLY A 179 2.17 5.48 -7.48
C GLY A 179 2.33 4.73 -8.81
N GLY A 180 2.65 5.46 -9.88
CA GLY A 180 2.78 4.92 -11.22
C GLY A 180 2.69 6.00 -12.31
N SER A 181 1.93 5.74 -13.37
CA SER A 181 1.73 6.68 -14.48
C SER A 181 1.11 8.00 -14.02
N LYS A 182 1.79 9.11 -14.35
CA LYS A 182 1.28 10.47 -14.11
C LYS A 182 -0.06 10.70 -14.81
N THR A 183 -0.16 10.28 -16.06
CA THR A 183 -1.36 10.46 -16.88
C THR A 183 -2.55 9.70 -16.29
N ALA A 184 -2.32 8.44 -15.91
CA ALA A 184 -3.34 7.62 -15.26
C ALA A 184 -3.80 8.22 -13.93
N SER A 185 -2.85 8.72 -13.12
CA SER A 185 -3.16 9.38 -11.85
C SER A 185 -4.01 10.64 -12.04
N GLU A 186 -3.72 11.44 -13.06
CA GLU A 186 -4.51 12.62 -13.36
C GLU A 186 -5.92 12.28 -13.86
N ILE A 187 -6.07 11.25 -14.72
CA ILE A 187 -7.39 10.78 -15.18
C ILE A 187 -8.27 10.39 -13.98
N ILE A 188 -7.72 9.65 -13.03
CA ILE A 188 -8.43 9.24 -11.81
C ILE A 188 -8.81 10.46 -10.97
N ARG A 189 -7.85 11.37 -10.72
CA ARG A 189 -8.11 12.59 -9.95
C ARG A 189 -9.22 13.45 -10.57
N GLN A 190 -9.21 13.62 -11.87
CA GLN A 190 -10.26 14.38 -12.57
C GLN A 190 -11.65 13.74 -12.42
N SER A 191 -11.74 12.41 -12.43
CA SER A 191 -13.00 11.71 -12.16
C SER A 191 -13.51 11.97 -10.74
N LEU A 192 -12.62 11.97 -9.73
CA LEU A 192 -13.00 12.30 -8.35
C LEU A 192 -13.42 13.76 -8.19
N LEU A 193 -12.75 14.70 -8.85
CA LEU A 193 -13.15 16.11 -8.87
C LEU A 193 -14.54 16.31 -9.51
N ALA A 194 -14.87 15.53 -10.54
CA ALA A 194 -16.20 15.58 -11.14
C ALA A 194 -17.29 15.12 -10.14
N VAL A 195 -16.98 14.08 -9.34
CA VAL A 195 -17.88 13.61 -8.26
C VAL A 195 -18.09 14.70 -7.20
N GLN A 196 -17.01 15.38 -6.77
CA GLN A 196 -17.10 16.48 -5.81
C GLN A 196 -17.87 17.68 -6.37
N ALA A 197 -17.82 17.92 -7.69
CA ALA A 197 -18.60 18.97 -8.34
C ALA A 197 -20.11 18.71 -8.34
N ASP A 198 -20.51 17.45 -8.12
CA ASP A 198 -21.91 17.03 -7.94
C ASP A 198 -22.30 16.96 -6.44
N ASP A 199 -21.56 17.67 -5.57
CA ASP A 199 -21.79 17.76 -4.12
C ASP A 199 -21.67 16.40 -3.37
N ILE A 200 -20.96 15.41 -3.93
CA ILE A 200 -20.67 14.13 -3.28
C ILE A 200 -19.25 14.21 -2.66
N PRO A 201 -19.10 14.24 -1.34
CA PRO A 201 -17.82 14.35 -0.69
C PRO A 201 -16.94 13.09 -0.94
N VAL A 202 -15.63 13.33 -1.11
CA VAL A 202 -14.62 12.31 -1.33
C VAL A 202 -13.58 12.36 -0.22
N VAL A 203 -13.48 11.29 0.57
CA VAL A 203 -12.48 11.14 1.63
C VAL A 203 -11.44 10.12 1.21
N ALA A 204 -10.16 10.46 1.34
CA ALA A 204 -9.08 9.51 1.09
C ALA A 204 -8.65 8.81 2.38
N SER A 205 -8.54 7.48 2.33
CA SER A 205 -8.02 6.65 3.42
C SER A 205 -6.77 5.92 2.96
N PHE A 206 -5.62 6.25 3.54
CA PHE A 206 -4.35 5.65 3.18
C PHE A 206 -4.14 4.31 3.90
N GLY A 207 -3.66 3.31 3.16
CA GLY A 207 -3.19 2.04 3.69
C GLY A 207 -1.75 2.12 4.21
N GLY A 208 -0.98 1.05 3.98
CA GLY A 208 0.44 1.04 4.32
C GLY A 208 1.25 2.04 3.50
N VAL A 209 0.82 2.31 2.26
CA VAL A 209 1.49 3.25 1.36
C VAL A 209 0.47 4.02 0.51
N ALA A 210 0.63 5.33 0.38
CA ALA A 210 -0.08 6.19 -0.57
C ALA A 210 0.86 7.32 -1.01
N ALA A 211 1.72 7.03 -1.98
CA ALA A 211 2.84 7.88 -2.34
C ALA A 211 2.90 8.16 -3.85
N SER A 212 3.55 9.25 -4.26
CA SER A 212 3.70 9.62 -5.66
C SER A 212 2.34 9.70 -6.38
N GLY A 213 2.08 8.90 -7.41
CA GLY A 213 0.77 8.82 -8.05
C GLY A 213 -0.37 8.45 -7.09
N GLY A 214 -0.09 7.64 -6.02
CA GLY A 214 -1.07 7.35 -4.97
C GLY A 214 -1.45 8.58 -4.15
N TYR A 215 -0.50 9.48 -3.90
CA TYR A 215 -0.80 10.78 -3.30
C TYR A 215 -1.51 11.71 -4.31
N TRP A 216 -1.09 11.67 -5.59
CA TRP A 216 -1.70 12.47 -6.67
C TRP A 216 -3.21 12.27 -6.77
N ILE A 217 -3.68 11.02 -6.82
CA ILE A 217 -5.11 10.70 -6.92
C ILE A 217 -5.92 11.11 -5.69
N SER A 218 -5.24 11.33 -4.57
CA SER A 218 -5.85 11.59 -3.26
C SER A 218 -5.77 13.06 -2.81
N ALA A 219 -4.84 13.83 -3.39
CA ALA A 219 -4.48 15.16 -2.88
C ALA A 219 -5.64 16.15 -2.85
N SER A 220 -6.62 15.99 -3.78
CA SER A 220 -7.81 16.84 -3.90
C SER A 220 -9.03 16.31 -3.12
N ALA A 221 -8.88 15.25 -2.32
CA ALA A 221 -9.97 14.79 -1.46
C ALA A 221 -10.32 15.82 -0.39
N ASP A 222 -11.59 15.84 0.06
CA ASP A 222 -12.10 16.77 1.08
C ASP A 222 -11.42 16.56 2.44
N LYS A 223 -11.08 15.29 2.76
CA LYS A 223 -10.22 14.92 3.88
C LYS A 223 -9.32 13.75 3.51
N ILE A 224 -8.11 13.74 4.09
CA ILE A 224 -7.12 12.66 3.92
C ILE A 224 -6.78 12.07 5.29
N PHE A 225 -7.00 10.77 5.43
CA PHE A 225 -6.66 9.98 6.61
C PHE A 225 -5.46 9.08 6.36
N ALA A 226 -4.57 8.96 7.32
CA ALA A 226 -3.44 8.02 7.30
C ALA A 226 -3.19 7.43 8.68
N ALA A 227 -2.67 6.20 8.74
CA ALA A 227 -2.10 5.70 10.00
C ALA A 227 -0.75 6.38 10.29
N ASN A 228 -0.33 6.41 11.55
CA ASN A 228 0.96 7.03 11.92
C ASN A 228 2.14 6.51 11.11
N THR A 229 2.10 5.23 10.74
CA THR A 229 3.16 4.49 10.04
C THR A 229 2.97 4.41 8.53
N THR A 230 1.91 4.97 7.98
CA THR A 230 1.69 5.05 6.52
C THR A 230 2.87 5.76 5.85
N ILE A 231 3.35 5.24 4.73
CA ILE A 231 4.32 5.94 3.88
C ILE A 231 3.56 6.74 2.82
N THR A 232 3.78 8.06 2.81
CA THR A 232 3.11 8.97 1.87
C THR A 232 4.04 10.05 1.31
N GLY A 233 3.50 11.05 0.65
CA GLY A 233 4.28 12.07 -0.03
C GLY A 233 4.91 11.56 -1.32
N SER A 234 6.24 11.49 -1.38
CA SER A 234 6.99 11.14 -2.61
C SER A 234 6.54 12.00 -3.80
N ILE A 235 6.21 13.29 -3.51
CA ILE A 235 5.79 14.28 -4.50
C ILE A 235 6.97 14.59 -5.39
N GLY A 236 7.00 13.96 -6.57
CA GLY A 236 8.13 14.04 -7.48
C GLY A 236 7.94 13.16 -8.71
N ILE A 237 8.66 13.50 -9.79
CA ILE A 237 8.62 12.83 -11.08
C ILE A 237 10.00 12.35 -11.47
N PHE A 238 10.11 11.14 -12.00
CA PHE A 238 11.34 10.62 -12.58
C PHE A 238 11.05 9.74 -13.79
N GLY A 239 12.05 9.56 -14.65
CA GLY A 239 12.01 8.63 -15.77
C GLY A 239 13.32 7.84 -15.88
N VAL A 240 13.23 6.53 -16.10
CA VAL A 240 14.37 5.65 -16.35
C VAL A 240 14.17 4.99 -17.71
N ILE A 241 15.09 5.20 -18.61
CA ILE A 241 15.12 4.57 -19.93
C ILE A 241 16.40 3.74 -20.01
N PRO A 242 16.33 2.40 -19.91
CA PRO A 242 17.49 1.55 -20.08
C PRO A 242 17.94 1.57 -21.54
N THR A 243 19.27 1.65 -21.76
CA THR A 243 19.88 1.56 -23.08
C THR A 243 20.95 0.49 -23.09
N PHE A 244 21.19 -0.14 -24.22
CA PHE A 244 22.05 -1.31 -24.35
C PHE A 244 23.22 -1.11 -25.30
N GLU A 245 23.47 0.11 -25.80
CA GLU A 245 24.54 0.43 -26.76
C GLU A 245 25.91 -0.06 -26.27
N LYS A 246 26.26 0.17 -25.01
CA LYS A 246 27.55 -0.28 -24.44
C LYS A 246 27.64 -1.79 -24.30
N THR A 247 26.51 -2.46 -24.07
CA THR A 247 26.46 -3.92 -24.01
C THR A 247 26.64 -4.53 -25.39
N LEU A 248 25.96 -3.99 -26.38
CA LEU A 248 26.09 -4.43 -27.78
C LEU A 248 27.50 -4.22 -28.31
N ASP A 249 28.07 -3.04 -28.06
CA ASP A 249 29.45 -2.71 -28.44
C ASP A 249 30.47 -3.69 -27.84
N ARG A 250 30.29 -4.10 -26.59
CA ARG A 250 31.14 -5.12 -25.92
C ARG A 250 31.12 -6.49 -26.63
N TYR A 251 30.01 -6.81 -27.32
CA TYR A 251 29.90 -8.04 -28.12
C TYR A 251 30.19 -7.82 -29.60
N GLY A 252 30.67 -6.64 -30.00
CA GLY A 252 31.02 -6.32 -31.39
C GLY A 252 29.76 -6.13 -32.28
N ILE A 253 28.61 -5.86 -31.69
CA ILE A 253 27.36 -5.61 -32.41
C ILE A 253 27.21 -4.09 -32.54
N THR A 254 27.19 -3.61 -33.78
CA THR A 254 26.97 -2.18 -34.09
C THR A 254 25.61 -1.98 -34.74
N THR A 255 24.98 -0.86 -34.42
CA THR A 255 23.71 -0.45 -35.00
C THR A 255 23.85 0.91 -35.66
N ASP A 256 23.27 1.07 -36.83
CA ASP A 256 23.21 2.32 -37.58
C ASP A 256 21.80 2.57 -38.14
N GLY A 257 21.52 3.76 -38.60
CA GLY A 257 20.21 4.10 -39.17
C GLY A 257 20.12 5.54 -39.64
N VAL A 258 19.14 5.79 -40.50
CA VAL A 258 18.79 7.11 -40.99
C VAL A 258 17.44 7.54 -40.43
N SER A 259 17.26 8.84 -40.26
CA SER A 259 16.01 9.40 -39.78
C SER A 259 15.56 10.60 -40.64
N THR A 260 14.26 10.77 -40.74
CA THR A 260 13.67 11.87 -41.54
C THR A 260 13.46 13.14 -40.70
N THR A 261 13.52 13.03 -39.38
CA THR A 261 13.41 14.16 -38.44
C THR A 261 14.43 14.02 -37.31
N PRO A 262 14.79 15.10 -36.60
CA PRO A 262 15.75 15.02 -35.48
C PRO A 262 15.30 14.09 -34.34
N LEU A 263 14.01 13.81 -34.19
CA LEU A 263 13.45 12.96 -33.16
C LEU A 263 13.18 11.53 -33.64
N ALA A 264 13.17 11.27 -34.93
CA ALA A 264 12.98 9.91 -35.44
C ALA A 264 14.20 9.05 -35.11
N GLY A 265 13.97 7.95 -34.39
CA GLY A 265 15.04 7.07 -33.86
C GLY A 265 15.85 7.65 -32.70
N ALA A 266 15.48 8.80 -32.16
CA ALA A 266 16.20 9.47 -31.06
C ALA A 266 16.08 8.73 -29.71
N ALA A 267 15.09 7.83 -29.58
CA ALA A 267 14.83 7.00 -28.40
C ALA A 267 15.25 5.52 -28.63
N SER A 268 16.22 5.26 -29.50
CA SER A 268 16.71 3.88 -29.73
C SER A 268 17.44 3.35 -28.50
N ILE A 269 16.93 2.26 -27.94
CA ILE A 269 17.59 1.58 -26.80
C ILE A 269 18.90 0.90 -27.19
N GLU A 270 19.08 0.58 -28.47
CA GLU A 270 20.28 -0.07 -29.02
C GLU A 270 21.38 0.92 -29.37
N ARG A 271 21.05 2.19 -29.64
CA ARG A 271 22.00 3.25 -30.03
C ARG A 271 22.21 4.32 -28.96
N GLY A 272 21.48 4.19 -27.84
CA GLY A 272 21.43 5.22 -26.83
C GLY A 272 20.45 6.34 -27.18
N ILE A 273 20.23 7.20 -26.21
CA ILE A 273 19.29 8.33 -26.31
C ILE A 273 20.04 9.53 -26.89
N SER A 274 19.48 10.17 -27.93
CA SER A 274 20.06 11.39 -28.47
C SER A 274 19.98 12.56 -27.47
N PRO A 275 20.92 13.52 -27.48
CA PRO A 275 20.87 14.69 -26.61
C PRO A 275 19.57 15.47 -26.74
N ALA A 276 19.06 15.67 -27.97
CA ALA A 276 17.80 16.37 -28.19
C ALA A 276 16.58 15.66 -27.56
N PHE A 277 16.56 14.34 -27.60
CA PHE A 277 15.52 13.57 -26.94
C PHE A 277 15.66 13.60 -25.40
N ALA A 278 16.89 13.55 -24.89
CA ALA A 278 17.14 13.68 -23.46
C ALA A 278 16.66 15.04 -22.93
N GLU A 279 16.91 16.15 -23.65
CA GLU A 279 16.40 17.48 -23.31
C GLU A 279 14.88 17.53 -23.30
N LEU A 280 14.22 16.88 -24.29
CA LEU A 280 12.76 16.81 -24.35
C LEU A 280 12.18 16.04 -23.14
N ILE A 281 12.76 14.89 -22.78
CA ILE A 281 12.34 14.12 -21.61
C ILE A 281 12.57 14.92 -20.32
N GLN A 282 13.71 15.60 -20.19
CA GLN A 282 14.00 16.43 -19.03
C GLN A 282 12.96 17.56 -18.88
N ALA A 283 12.64 18.27 -19.96
CA ALA A 283 11.62 19.31 -19.95
C ALA A 283 10.22 18.77 -19.56
N ASN A 284 9.87 17.55 -20.00
CA ASN A 284 8.62 16.91 -19.64
C ASN A 284 8.57 16.54 -18.15
N ILE A 285 9.69 16.06 -17.58
CA ILE A 285 9.82 15.75 -16.15
C ILE A 285 9.69 17.02 -15.31
N GLU A 286 10.35 18.11 -15.71
CA GLU A 286 10.27 19.39 -15.02
C GLU A 286 8.85 19.98 -15.04
N ALA A 287 8.19 19.94 -16.18
CA ALA A 287 6.79 20.36 -16.30
C ALA A 287 5.85 19.48 -15.48
N GLY A 288 6.07 18.15 -15.48
CA GLY A 288 5.30 17.23 -14.68
C GLY A 288 5.47 17.44 -13.17
N TYR A 289 6.68 17.76 -12.73
CA TYR A 289 6.95 18.09 -11.34
C TYR A 289 6.25 19.40 -10.93
N LEU A 290 6.36 20.44 -11.75
CA LEU A 290 5.70 21.72 -11.49
C LEU A 290 4.18 21.52 -11.38
N GLN A 291 3.57 20.78 -12.31
CA GLN A 291 2.15 20.43 -12.23
C GLN A 291 1.80 19.72 -10.93
N PHE A 292 2.66 18.80 -10.43
CA PHE A 292 2.40 18.07 -9.19
C PHE A 292 2.42 19.00 -7.99
N ILE A 293 3.46 19.85 -7.84
CA ILE A 293 3.55 20.75 -6.69
C ILE A 293 2.50 21.85 -6.72
N GLU A 294 2.12 22.36 -7.89
CA GLU A 294 1.02 23.33 -8.05
C GLU A 294 -0.33 22.73 -7.65
N MET A 295 -0.63 21.50 -8.11
CA MET A 295 -1.85 20.79 -7.76
C MET A 295 -1.93 20.52 -6.24
N VAL A 296 -0.83 20.09 -5.61
CA VAL A 296 -0.78 19.89 -4.16
C VAL A 296 -0.94 21.20 -3.42
N ALA A 297 -0.28 22.27 -3.88
CA ALA A 297 -0.38 23.61 -3.29
C ALA A 297 -1.84 24.12 -3.29
N GLU A 298 -2.53 23.97 -4.41
CA GLU A 298 -3.94 24.34 -4.56
C GLU A 298 -4.83 23.49 -3.62
N SER A 299 -4.67 22.15 -3.66
CA SER A 299 -5.50 21.22 -2.90
C SER A 299 -5.29 21.32 -1.38
N ARG A 300 -4.08 21.65 -0.94
CA ARG A 300 -3.74 21.71 0.49
C ARG A 300 -3.68 23.14 1.05
N GLY A 301 -4.03 24.17 0.26
CA GLY A 301 -3.99 25.56 0.67
C GLY A 301 -2.58 26.07 1.02
N MET A 302 -1.54 25.54 0.35
CA MET A 302 -0.14 25.86 0.59
C MET A 302 0.42 26.73 -0.53
N SER A 303 1.55 27.41 -0.30
CA SER A 303 2.30 28.00 -1.41
C SER A 303 3.08 26.92 -2.17
N VAL A 304 3.31 27.12 -3.48
CA VAL A 304 4.11 26.22 -4.31
C VAL A 304 5.52 26.05 -3.74
N GLU A 305 6.12 27.12 -3.21
CA GLU A 305 7.43 27.07 -2.55
C GLU A 305 7.41 26.22 -1.26
N ALA A 306 6.34 26.31 -0.45
CA ALA A 306 6.19 25.47 0.73
C ALA A 306 6.08 24.00 0.36
N VAL A 307 5.32 23.67 -0.70
CA VAL A 307 5.24 22.30 -1.20
C VAL A 307 6.59 21.84 -1.76
N ASP A 308 7.31 22.65 -2.54
CA ASP A 308 8.62 22.26 -3.09
C ASP A 308 9.62 21.92 -1.97
N ASN A 309 9.61 22.64 -0.85
CA ASN A 309 10.49 22.36 0.29
C ASN A 309 10.25 21.00 0.97
N ILE A 310 9.03 20.47 0.94
CA ILE A 310 8.67 19.17 1.53
C ILE A 310 8.51 18.05 0.49
N ALA A 311 8.61 18.39 -0.80
CA ALA A 311 8.46 17.51 -1.94
C ALA A 311 9.78 16.87 -2.38
N GLN A 312 10.20 17.11 -3.62
CA GLN A 312 11.43 16.60 -4.25
C GLN A 312 11.58 15.07 -4.14
N GLY A 313 10.42 14.38 -4.15
CA GLY A 313 10.36 12.93 -4.05
C GLY A 313 10.54 12.35 -2.66
N ARG A 314 10.65 13.17 -1.60
CA ARG A 314 10.77 12.72 -0.21
C ARG A 314 9.51 11.97 0.23
N VAL A 315 9.70 10.86 0.92
CA VAL A 315 8.65 10.12 1.60
C VAL A 315 8.55 10.58 3.06
N TRP A 316 7.34 10.53 3.59
CA TRP A 316 6.99 10.90 4.95
C TRP A 316 6.17 9.81 5.61
N THR A 317 6.28 9.65 6.91
CA THR A 317 5.30 8.87 7.66
C THR A 317 3.97 9.62 7.74
N GLY A 318 2.85 8.91 7.97
CA GLY A 318 1.56 9.57 8.12
C GLY A 318 1.56 10.61 9.26
N ALA A 319 2.24 10.32 10.36
CA ALA A 319 2.40 11.26 11.48
C ALA A 319 3.11 12.54 11.02
N ALA A 320 4.27 12.43 10.36
CA ALA A 320 5.02 13.58 9.85
C ALA A 320 4.24 14.31 8.73
N ALA A 321 3.55 13.56 7.87
CA ALA A 321 2.72 14.13 6.81
C ALA A 321 1.56 15.00 7.34
N LYS A 322 0.98 14.62 8.49
CA LYS A 322 0.00 15.45 9.19
C LYS A 322 0.61 16.76 9.70
N GLU A 323 1.79 16.69 10.32
CA GLU A 323 2.48 17.90 10.85
C GLU A 323 2.82 18.91 9.75
N ILE A 324 3.13 18.43 8.53
CA ILE A 324 3.47 19.29 7.40
C ILE A 324 2.28 19.61 6.48
N GLY A 325 1.05 19.21 6.84
CA GLY A 325 -0.18 19.54 6.13
C GLY A 325 -0.50 18.71 4.88
N LEU A 326 0.19 17.60 4.65
CA LEU A 326 -0.11 16.66 3.55
C LEU A 326 -1.24 15.68 3.88
N VAL A 327 -1.54 15.46 5.16
CA VAL A 327 -2.61 14.61 5.69
C VAL A 327 -3.40 15.43 6.70
N ASP A 328 -4.72 15.25 6.73
CA ASP A 328 -5.59 16.01 7.64
C ASP A 328 -5.68 15.37 9.02
N GLU A 329 -5.88 14.05 9.06
CA GLU A 329 -6.10 13.33 10.31
C GLU A 329 -5.39 11.97 10.34
N ILE A 330 -4.98 11.60 11.57
CA ILE A 330 -4.50 10.23 11.83
C ILE A 330 -5.71 9.37 12.13
N GLY A 331 -5.90 8.33 11.32
CA GLY A 331 -7.02 7.40 11.44
C GLY A 331 -6.92 6.28 10.44
N GLU A 332 -7.68 5.23 10.69
CA GLU A 332 -7.81 4.07 9.81
C GLU A 332 -9.07 4.18 8.94
N LEU A 333 -9.37 3.13 8.17
CA LEU A 333 -10.50 3.14 7.22
C LEU A 333 -11.83 3.54 7.86
N GLN A 334 -12.14 3.04 9.07
CA GLN A 334 -13.39 3.38 9.76
C GLN A 334 -13.51 4.88 10.04
N ALA A 335 -12.43 5.51 10.50
CA ALA A 335 -12.44 6.96 10.75
C ALA A 335 -12.68 7.78 9.45
N ALA A 336 -12.19 7.29 8.32
CA ALA A 336 -12.45 7.92 7.03
C ALA A 336 -13.90 7.71 6.56
N ILE A 337 -14.49 6.55 6.83
CA ILE A 337 -15.91 6.26 6.55
C ILE A 337 -16.80 7.17 7.40
N ASP A 338 -16.53 7.26 8.70
CA ASP A 338 -17.28 8.12 9.62
C ASP A 338 -17.22 9.60 9.20
N ALA A 339 -16.01 10.06 8.79
CA ALA A 339 -15.82 11.42 8.29
C ALA A 339 -16.54 11.67 6.95
N ALA A 340 -16.60 10.69 6.06
CA ALA A 340 -17.32 10.78 4.80
C ALA A 340 -18.84 10.88 5.05
N ALA A 341 -19.36 10.09 5.99
CA ALA A 341 -20.76 10.17 6.43
C ALA A 341 -21.07 11.52 7.08
N GLU A 342 -20.15 12.05 7.92
CA GLU A 342 -20.30 13.39 8.53
C GLU A 342 -20.37 14.49 7.47
N LEU A 343 -19.49 14.46 6.47
CA LEU A 343 -19.48 15.44 5.37
C LEU A 343 -20.76 15.38 4.52
N ALA A 344 -21.34 14.20 4.38
CA ALA A 344 -22.61 14.00 3.69
C ALA A 344 -23.84 14.15 4.61
N GLU A 345 -23.66 14.57 5.87
CA GLU A 345 -24.72 14.77 6.88
C GLU A 345 -25.57 13.49 7.14
N LEU A 346 -24.97 12.30 7.01
CA LEU A 346 -25.63 11.02 7.22
C LEU A 346 -25.63 10.63 8.70
N THR A 347 -26.76 10.15 9.19
CA THR A 347 -26.91 9.59 10.56
C THR A 347 -27.16 8.09 10.55
N ASP A 348 -27.63 7.55 9.43
CA ASP A 348 -27.87 6.13 9.18
C ASP A 348 -27.45 5.83 7.73
N PHE A 349 -26.59 4.86 7.54
CA PHE A 349 -26.02 4.55 6.22
C PHE A 349 -25.40 3.16 6.19
N ASP A 350 -25.37 2.60 5.00
CA ASP A 350 -24.63 1.40 4.68
C ASP A 350 -23.24 1.68 4.14
N VAL A 351 -22.32 0.78 4.36
CA VAL A 351 -20.99 0.78 3.73
C VAL A 351 -21.00 -0.17 2.55
N TRP A 352 -20.85 0.38 1.36
CA TRP A 352 -20.78 -0.42 0.14
C TRP A 352 -19.36 -0.48 -0.40
N HIS A 353 -18.75 -1.66 -0.36
CA HIS A 353 -17.46 -1.90 -1.00
C HIS A 353 -17.68 -2.15 -2.50
N VAL A 354 -17.26 -1.17 -3.32
CA VAL A 354 -17.43 -1.23 -4.78
C VAL A 354 -16.39 -2.19 -5.35
N GLU A 355 -16.83 -3.39 -5.72
CA GLU A 355 -16.00 -4.38 -6.39
C GLU A 355 -16.02 -4.21 -7.91
N PRO A 356 -14.94 -4.59 -8.63
CA PRO A 356 -14.97 -4.64 -10.08
C PRO A 356 -16.11 -5.56 -10.56
N GLU A 357 -16.80 -5.17 -11.63
CA GLU A 357 -17.72 -6.08 -12.29
C GLU A 357 -16.96 -7.33 -12.76
N ARG A 358 -17.36 -8.48 -12.22
CA ARG A 358 -16.76 -9.76 -12.60
C ARG A 358 -17.30 -10.21 -13.95
N SER A 359 -16.42 -10.56 -14.85
CA SER A 359 -16.84 -11.17 -16.11
C SER A 359 -17.61 -12.47 -15.85
N THR A 360 -18.52 -12.83 -16.75
CA THR A 360 -19.27 -14.11 -16.65
C THR A 360 -18.34 -15.32 -16.54
N GLN A 361 -17.14 -15.25 -17.13
CA GLN A 361 -16.13 -16.32 -17.03
C GLN A 361 -15.53 -16.42 -15.63
N GLU A 362 -15.23 -15.29 -14.98
CA GLU A 362 -14.71 -15.24 -13.61
C GLU A 362 -15.76 -15.74 -12.62
N GLN A 363 -17.01 -15.35 -12.79
CA GLN A 363 -18.13 -15.87 -12.00
C GLN A 363 -18.30 -17.38 -12.11
N ILE A 364 -18.16 -17.94 -13.32
CA ILE A 364 -18.22 -19.39 -13.56
C ILE A 364 -17.01 -20.09 -12.94
N ILE A 365 -15.81 -19.57 -13.09
CA ILE A 365 -14.60 -20.14 -12.51
C ILE A 365 -14.68 -20.17 -10.98
N GLU A 366 -15.17 -19.13 -10.35
CA GLU A 366 -15.34 -19.06 -8.91
C GLU A 366 -16.41 -20.04 -8.43
N ALA A 367 -17.56 -20.11 -9.09
CA ALA A 367 -18.63 -21.07 -8.78
C ALA A 367 -18.14 -22.51 -8.91
N VAL A 368 -17.33 -22.81 -9.93
CA VAL A 368 -16.73 -24.16 -10.12
C VAL A 368 -15.64 -24.41 -9.07
N SER A 369 -14.82 -23.43 -8.72
CA SER A 369 -13.78 -23.56 -7.70
C SER A 369 -14.38 -23.81 -6.31
N TYR A 370 -15.47 -23.14 -5.96
CA TYR A 370 -16.21 -23.38 -4.71
C TYR A 370 -16.81 -24.81 -4.65
N THR A 371 -17.28 -25.33 -5.77
CA THR A 371 -17.86 -26.67 -5.83
C THR A 371 -16.81 -27.78 -5.92
N THR A 372 -15.57 -27.49 -6.32
CA THR A 372 -14.47 -28.45 -6.44
C THR A 372 -13.51 -28.44 -5.25
N SER A 373 -13.54 -27.43 -4.40
CA SER A 373 -12.80 -27.46 -3.13
C SER A 373 -13.45 -28.45 -2.18
N PRO A 374 -12.74 -29.51 -1.72
CA PRO A 374 -13.32 -30.48 -0.80
C PRO A 374 -13.75 -29.74 0.48
N SER A 375 -14.97 -30.00 0.92
CA SER A 375 -15.47 -29.53 2.20
C SER A 375 -14.48 -29.93 3.32
N PRO A 376 -14.30 -29.13 4.37
CA PRO A 376 -13.51 -29.52 5.54
C PRO A 376 -13.92 -30.88 6.12
N ARG A 377 -15.17 -31.32 5.87
CA ARG A 377 -15.65 -32.64 6.23
C ARG A 377 -15.08 -33.78 5.35
N ASP A 378 -14.71 -33.45 4.11
CA ASP A 378 -14.19 -34.48 3.16
C ASP A 378 -12.69 -34.74 3.36
N LEU A 379 -11.95 -33.76 3.95
CA LEU A 379 -10.54 -33.88 4.29
C LEU A 379 -10.30 -34.81 5.51
N SER A 380 -11.30 -35.00 6.35
CA SER A 380 -11.20 -35.87 7.55
C SER A 380 -11.28 -37.37 7.25
N THR A 381 -11.61 -37.76 6.03
CA THR A 381 -11.81 -39.17 5.64
C THR A 381 -10.75 -39.77 4.69
N SER A 382 -9.75 -38.96 4.25
CA SER A 382 -8.64 -39.48 3.44
C SER A 382 -7.60 -40.22 4.31
N ARG A 383 -7.83 -41.46 4.65
CA ARG A 383 -6.79 -42.36 5.14
C ARG A 383 -5.71 -42.50 4.07
N MET A 384 -4.48 -42.09 4.39
CA MET A 384 -3.33 -42.46 3.58
C MET A 384 -3.24 -44.01 3.55
N PRO A 385 -3.04 -44.66 2.38
CA PRO A 385 -2.76 -46.07 2.35
C PRO A 385 -1.42 -46.33 3.02
N SER A 386 -1.40 -47.17 4.02
CA SER A 386 -0.17 -47.71 4.62
C SER A 386 0.64 -48.43 3.55
N SER A 387 1.80 -47.88 3.19
CA SER A 387 2.78 -48.60 2.38
C SER A 387 3.35 -49.75 3.21
N ALA A 388 3.11 -50.97 2.72
CA ALA A 388 3.84 -52.17 3.12
C ALA A 388 5.28 -52.11 2.57
#